data_1688e9f24638f71d8fe4d0d95ed1b1a1
#
_entry.id   1688e9f24638f71d8fe4d0d95ed1b1a1
#
_cell.length_a   1.000
_cell.length_b   1.000
_cell.length_c   1.000
_cell.angle_alpha   90.00
_cell.angle_beta   90.00
_cell.angle_gamma   90.00
#
_symmetry.space_group_name_H-M   'P 1'
#
loop_
_entity.id
_entity.type
_entity.pdbx_description
1 polymer ?
#
loop_
_entity_poly.entity_id
_entity_poly.type
_entity_poly.pdbx_seq_one_letter_code
_entity_poly.pdbx_strand_id
1 'polypeptide(L)'
;MSEPFLSSDDYDERAHQLYNEAQYDEAIDILREGLSLYPHAVELHVGMGYARLAREEYAWSRKAFEEAVALDADHEDALAGLGEALLKFGDRAGAVACFDRILALGFRDDHDLLLQIGRALFREGVLDQARRFFEIAVTAHPDSADVTACVGYTAHRLSDEGGALHWLRRALELDPSHAEARIYLANLLYDRGEYEATLFHLERTDPGEHTDTLGIWRLVELKKSVYRLKDDDPELVPWRQRLDELTGDAAPEDLLLAEIEAMGPDGRVRDPRQIELFGTLLTELQGMRARAGGGSGGGGGGGGGEIHRVSTPTGVTYMGTWEEIVRQMKDDAAEWADGSVEAYMAASALRGRKQTGIAIPATDAESFIRGSADAGLLRILH
;
A
#
# COMPACT_ATOMS: atom_id res chain seq x y z
N MET A 1 11.71 29.51 47.51
CA MET A 1 12.32 29.87 46.23
C MET A 1 11.19 29.82 45.23
N SER A 2 10.76 30.95 44.68
CA SER A 2 9.76 30.95 43.60
C SER A 2 10.39 30.26 42.39
N GLU A 3 9.72 29.27 41.84
CA GLU A 3 10.10 28.73 40.54
C GLU A 3 10.23 29.87 39.53
N PRO A 4 11.24 29.84 38.63
CA PRO A 4 11.34 30.86 37.61
C PRO A 4 10.06 30.82 36.76
N PHE A 5 9.50 31.98 36.51
CA PHE A 5 8.29 32.11 35.68
C PHE A 5 8.68 31.76 34.25
N LEU A 6 8.15 30.67 33.73
CA LEU A 6 8.42 30.19 32.36
C LEU A 6 7.73 31.15 31.38
N SER A 7 8.40 31.52 30.29
CA SER A 7 7.83 32.29 29.18
C SER A 7 7.01 31.40 28.26
N SER A 8 6.27 31.97 27.31
CA SER A 8 5.61 31.19 26.24
C SER A 8 6.60 30.33 25.45
N ASP A 9 7.78 30.90 25.17
CA ASP A 9 8.85 30.26 24.41
C ASP A 9 9.44 29.05 25.18
N ASP A 10 9.59 29.18 26.52
CA ASP A 10 10.05 28.06 27.37
C ASP A 10 9.05 26.89 27.36
N TYR A 11 7.73 27.17 27.33
CA TYR A 11 6.69 26.15 27.20
C TYR A 11 6.70 25.51 25.83
N ASP A 12 6.87 26.29 24.77
CA ASP A 12 6.94 25.81 23.41
C ASP A 12 8.16 24.89 23.19
N GLU A 13 9.36 25.35 23.57
CA GLU A 13 10.60 24.59 23.46
C GLU A 13 10.49 23.23 24.19
N ARG A 14 9.92 23.24 25.40
CA ARG A 14 9.73 22.03 26.19
C ARG A 14 8.71 21.08 25.58
N ALA A 15 7.61 21.60 25.05
CA ALA A 15 6.61 20.80 24.36
C ALA A 15 7.16 20.22 23.05
N HIS A 16 7.95 20.99 22.31
CA HIS A 16 8.62 20.53 21.10
C HIS A 16 9.61 19.39 21.39
N GLN A 17 10.37 19.47 22.49
CA GLN A 17 11.24 18.38 22.92
C GLN A 17 10.43 17.09 23.18
N LEU A 18 9.36 17.19 23.97
CA LEU A 18 8.49 16.05 24.28
C LEU A 18 7.84 15.46 23.01
N TYR A 19 7.44 16.33 22.09
CA TYR A 19 6.89 15.90 20.79
C TYR A 19 7.90 15.07 19.98
N ASN A 20 9.17 15.52 19.94
CA ASN A 20 10.24 14.79 19.23
C ASN A 20 10.59 13.45 19.91
N GLU A 21 10.33 13.33 21.22
CA GLU A 21 10.46 12.09 21.97
C GLU A 21 9.21 11.19 21.84
N ALA A 22 8.23 11.57 21.00
CA ALA A 22 6.93 10.92 20.84
C ALA A 22 6.08 10.84 22.14
N GLN A 23 6.38 11.72 23.11
CA GLN A 23 5.64 11.86 24.37
C GLN A 23 4.50 12.90 24.19
N TYR A 24 3.54 12.56 23.34
CA TYR A 24 2.49 13.50 22.92
C TYR A 24 1.54 13.90 24.06
N ASP A 25 1.28 13.01 25.02
CA ASP A 25 0.42 13.30 26.16
C ASP A 25 1.03 14.36 27.06
N GLU A 26 2.30 14.21 27.40
CA GLU A 26 3.07 15.13 28.20
C GLU A 26 3.24 16.48 27.47
N ALA A 27 3.47 16.44 26.15
CA ALA A 27 3.52 17.66 25.34
C ALA A 27 2.20 18.44 25.41
N ILE A 28 1.05 17.76 25.27
CA ILE A 28 -0.27 18.36 25.38
C ILE A 28 -0.50 18.98 26.77
N ASP A 29 -0.06 18.33 27.84
CA ASP A 29 -0.22 18.84 29.20
C ASP A 29 0.62 20.11 29.43
N ILE A 30 1.86 20.12 28.95
CA ILE A 30 2.75 21.32 28.99
C ILE A 30 2.14 22.47 28.18
N LEU A 31 1.67 22.20 26.97
CA LEU A 31 1.01 23.20 26.10
C LEU A 31 -0.27 23.74 26.73
N ARG A 32 -1.06 22.90 27.40
CA ARG A 32 -2.26 23.34 28.11
C ARG A 32 -1.93 24.24 29.29
N GLU A 33 -0.87 23.94 30.03
CA GLU A 33 -0.37 24.82 31.11
C GLU A 33 0.09 26.16 30.53
N GLY A 34 0.93 26.15 29.48
CA GLY A 34 1.39 27.34 28.78
C GLY A 34 0.23 28.20 28.26
N LEU A 35 -0.76 27.60 27.59
CA LEU A 35 -1.95 28.30 27.09
C LEU A 35 -2.84 28.89 28.20
N SER A 36 -2.82 28.32 29.40
CA SER A 36 -3.53 28.91 30.55
C SER A 36 -2.93 30.22 31.00
N LEU A 37 -1.63 30.42 30.78
CA LEU A 37 -0.87 31.63 31.13
C LEU A 37 -0.74 32.59 29.94
N TYR A 38 -0.59 32.04 28.75
CA TYR A 38 -0.34 32.75 27.49
C TYR A 38 -1.37 32.37 26.41
N PRO A 39 -2.66 32.74 26.58
CA PRO A 39 -3.76 32.26 25.69
C PRO A 39 -3.67 32.78 24.24
N HIS A 40 -2.79 33.77 24.00
CA HIS A 40 -2.59 34.36 22.66
C HIS A 40 -1.22 34.03 22.06
N ALA A 41 -0.47 33.09 22.63
CA ALA A 41 0.77 32.60 22.04
C ALA A 41 0.46 31.66 20.87
N VAL A 42 0.75 32.11 19.66
CA VAL A 42 0.43 31.37 18.41
C VAL A 42 1.16 30.04 18.38
N GLU A 43 2.44 30.03 18.74
CA GLU A 43 3.31 28.87 18.75
C GLU A 43 2.75 27.74 19.63
N LEU A 44 2.19 28.10 20.81
CA LEU A 44 1.58 27.11 21.71
C LEU A 44 0.29 26.48 21.11
N HIS A 45 -0.50 27.25 20.36
CA HIS A 45 -1.65 26.72 19.63
C HIS A 45 -1.19 25.82 18.47
N VAL A 46 -0.13 26.20 17.76
CA VAL A 46 0.48 25.38 16.68
C VAL A 46 1.00 24.07 17.25
N GLY A 47 1.81 24.12 18.31
CA GLY A 47 2.31 22.93 19.01
C GLY A 47 1.17 22.02 19.49
N MET A 48 0.11 22.60 20.07
CA MET A 48 -1.10 21.85 20.46
C MET A 48 -1.77 21.16 19.27
N GLY A 49 -1.84 21.85 18.13
CA GLY A 49 -2.38 21.31 16.89
C GLY A 49 -1.61 20.07 16.41
N TYR A 50 -0.29 20.17 16.35
CA TYR A 50 0.57 19.05 15.92
C TYR A 50 0.57 17.88 16.92
N ALA A 51 0.65 18.14 18.22
CA ALA A 51 0.60 17.08 19.22
C ALA A 51 -0.71 16.29 19.17
N ARG A 52 -1.84 16.97 18.94
CA ARG A 52 -3.14 16.32 18.75
C ARG A 52 -3.26 15.61 17.39
N LEU A 53 -2.63 16.15 16.34
CA LEU A 53 -2.58 15.50 15.02
C LEU A 53 -1.83 14.17 15.11
N ALA A 54 -0.70 14.15 15.82
CA ALA A 54 0.09 12.95 16.06
C ALA A 54 -0.67 11.87 16.86
N ARG A 55 -1.61 12.29 17.73
CA ARG A 55 -2.53 11.41 18.47
C ARG A 55 -3.79 11.02 17.69
N GLU A 56 -3.90 11.43 16.42
CA GLU A 56 -5.10 11.24 15.61
C GLU A 56 -6.37 11.92 16.17
N GLU A 57 -6.20 12.88 17.06
CA GLU A 57 -7.28 13.69 17.63
C GLU A 57 -7.65 14.85 16.69
N TYR A 58 -8.03 14.53 15.46
CA TYR A 58 -8.15 15.47 14.33
C TYR A 58 -9.09 16.65 14.60
N ALA A 59 -10.21 16.43 15.30
CA ALA A 59 -11.15 17.50 15.63
C ALA A 59 -10.53 18.58 16.56
N TRP A 60 -9.75 18.13 17.53
CA TRP A 60 -9.06 19.01 18.45
C TRP A 60 -7.84 19.66 17.82
N SER A 61 -7.12 18.91 16.97
CA SER A 61 -6.02 19.44 16.16
C SER A 61 -6.49 20.59 15.28
N ARG A 62 -7.56 20.37 14.49
CA ARG A 62 -8.17 21.41 13.67
C ARG A 62 -8.51 22.66 14.48
N LYS A 63 -9.17 22.48 15.64
CA LYS A 63 -9.55 23.61 16.49
C LYS A 63 -8.34 24.41 16.96
N ALA A 64 -7.26 23.73 17.37
CA ALA A 64 -6.04 24.41 17.82
C ALA A 64 -5.39 25.22 16.68
N PHE A 65 -5.34 24.69 15.46
CA PHE A 65 -4.83 25.44 14.30
C PHE A 65 -5.78 26.56 13.88
N GLU A 66 -7.11 26.41 13.99
CA GLU A 66 -8.08 27.49 13.73
C GLU A 66 -7.86 28.67 14.71
N GLU A 67 -7.57 28.38 16.00
CA GLU A 67 -7.22 29.42 16.99
C GLU A 67 -5.87 30.09 16.66
N ALA A 68 -4.86 29.31 16.23
CA ALA A 68 -3.57 29.87 15.79
C ALA A 68 -3.74 30.81 14.58
N VAL A 69 -4.47 30.38 13.53
CA VAL A 69 -4.76 31.21 12.36
C VAL A 69 -5.64 32.42 12.67
N ALA A 70 -6.52 32.33 13.69
CA ALA A 70 -7.30 33.49 14.16
C ALA A 70 -6.43 34.54 14.87
N LEU A 71 -5.34 34.13 15.52
CA LEU A 71 -4.37 35.01 16.18
C LEU A 71 -3.38 35.60 15.17
N ASP A 72 -2.85 34.77 14.29
CA ASP A 72 -1.98 35.16 13.18
C ASP A 72 -2.41 34.46 11.89
N ALA A 73 -3.07 35.19 11.02
CA ALA A 73 -3.63 34.64 9.77
C ALA A 73 -2.58 34.31 8.71
N ASP A 74 -1.35 34.76 8.88
CA ASP A 74 -0.24 34.59 7.94
C ASP A 74 0.85 33.64 8.46
N HIS A 75 0.61 33.02 9.61
CA HIS A 75 1.53 32.05 10.19
C HIS A 75 1.55 30.76 9.36
N GLU A 76 2.68 30.44 8.75
CA GLU A 76 2.86 29.35 7.79
C GLU A 76 2.60 27.97 8.40
N ASP A 77 3.13 27.69 9.60
CA ASP A 77 2.95 26.41 10.27
C ASP A 77 1.50 26.18 10.73
N ALA A 78 0.82 27.26 11.15
CA ALA A 78 -0.60 27.19 11.49
C ALA A 78 -1.47 26.86 10.26
N LEU A 79 -1.15 27.48 9.12
CA LEU A 79 -1.83 27.21 7.84
C LEU A 79 -1.53 25.80 7.33
N ALA A 80 -0.27 25.33 7.44
CA ALA A 80 0.14 24.00 7.06
C ALA A 80 -0.59 22.95 7.90
N GLY A 81 -0.54 23.09 9.23
CA GLY A 81 -1.22 22.18 10.15
C GLY A 81 -2.74 22.19 10.01
N LEU A 82 -3.34 23.39 9.78
CA LEU A 82 -4.79 23.47 9.49
C LEU A 82 -5.12 22.72 8.19
N GLY A 83 -4.32 22.89 7.15
CA GLY A 83 -4.49 22.18 5.89
C GLY A 83 -4.41 20.66 6.07
N GLU A 84 -3.44 20.15 6.84
CA GLU A 84 -3.33 18.72 7.16
C GLU A 84 -4.55 18.22 7.95
N ALA A 85 -4.98 18.95 8.97
CA ALA A 85 -6.17 18.61 9.74
C ALA A 85 -7.43 18.57 8.86
N LEU A 86 -7.61 19.53 7.95
CA LEU A 86 -8.73 19.58 7.00
C LEU A 86 -8.72 18.39 6.04
N LEU A 87 -7.55 17.94 5.57
CA LEU A 87 -7.41 16.73 4.76
C LEU A 87 -7.94 15.50 5.49
N LYS A 88 -7.65 15.36 6.79
CA LYS A 88 -8.17 14.26 7.62
C LYS A 88 -9.68 14.25 7.75
N PHE A 89 -10.32 15.42 7.64
CA PHE A 89 -11.78 15.55 7.57
C PHE A 89 -12.36 15.40 6.16
N GLY A 90 -11.52 15.21 5.15
CA GLY A 90 -11.94 15.14 3.75
C GLY A 90 -12.27 16.49 3.12
N ASP A 91 -12.05 17.62 3.81
CA ASP A 91 -12.18 18.97 3.25
C ASP A 91 -10.93 19.33 2.42
N ARG A 92 -10.85 18.71 1.25
CA ARG A 92 -9.76 18.92 0.30
C ARG A 92 -9.69 20.37 -0.19
N ALA A 93 -10.84 21.02 -0.39
CA ALA A 93 -10.89 22.39 -0.89
C ALA A 93 -10.36 23.39 0.16
N GLY A 94 -10.77 23.26 1.40
CA GLY A 94 -10.26 24.06 2.51
C GLY A 94 -8.77 23.86 2.72
N ALA A 95 -8.28 22.62 2.67
CA ALA A 95 -6.86 22.32 2.80
C ALA A 95 -6.02 22.98 1.69
N VAL A 96 -6.45 22.82 0.43
CA VAL A 96 -5.74 23.44 -0.71
C VAL A 96 -5.75 24.96 -0.59
N ALA A 97 -6.82 25.57 -0.11
CA ALA A 97 -6.86 27.02 0.11
C ALA A 97 -5.85 27.49 1.17
N CYS A 98 -5.63 26.74 2.27
CA CYS A 98 -4.58 27.03 3.25
C CYS A 98 -3.19 26.93 2.61
N PHE A 99 -2.92 25.86 1.86
CA PHE A 99 -1.64 25.66 1.20
C PHE A 99 -1.36 26.69 0.09
N ASP A 100 -2.37 27.10 -0.68
CA ASP A 100 -2.24 28.16 -1.68
C ASP A 100 -1.93 29.52 -1.02
N ARG A 101 -2.47 29.76 0.18
CA ARG A 101 -2.13 30.95 0.94
C ARG A 101 -0.66 30.98 1.34
N ILE A 102 -0.08 29.86 1.78
CA ILE A 102 1.35 29.73 2.09
C ILE A 102 2.19 30.12 0.86
N LEU A 103 1.85 29.61 -0.33
CA LEU A 103 2.53 29.98 -1.57
C LEU A 103 2.38 31.47 -1.92
N ALA A 104 1.23 32.08 -1.60
CA ALA A 104 0.97 33.49 -1.83
C ALA A 104 1.73 34.41 -0.86
N LEU A 105 2.04 33.92 0.36
CA LEU A 105 2.87 34.60 1.34
C LEU A 105 4.37 34.60 0.99
N GLY A 106 4.78 33.78 0.02
CA GLY A 106 6.14 33.77 -0.50
C GLY A 106 6.98 32.57 -0.12
N PHE A 107 6.45 31.60 0.62
CA PHE A 107 7.17 30.37 1.06
C PHE A 107 7.34 29.33 -0.07
N ARG A 108 7.78 29.80 -1.26
CA ARG A 108 7.99 28.94 -2.45
C ARG A 108 9.35 28.27 -2.49
N ASP A 109 10.27 28.74 -1.69
CA ASP A 109 11.65 28.27 -1.54
C ASP A 109 11.90 27.57 -0.19
N ASP A 110 10.87 27.46 0.64
CA ASP A 110 10.94 26.68 1.88
C ASP A 110 10.82 25.18 1.57
N HIS A 111 11.98 24.50 1.58
CA HIS A 111 12.09 23.09 1.25
C HIS A 111 11.23 22.20 2.15
N ASP A 112 11.35 22.40 3.47
CA ASP A 112 10.74 21.51 4.46
C ASP A 112 9.22 21.67 4.49
N LEU A 113 8.75 22.90 4.43
CA LEU A 113 7.33 23.23 4.38
C LEU A 113 6.66 22.69 3.11
N LEU A 114 7.28 22.88 1.94
CA LEU A 114 6.76 22.36 0.67
C LEU A 114 6.72 20.83 0.66
N LEU A 115 7.75 20.19 1.22
CA LEU A 115 7.84 18.75 1.32
C LEU A 115 6.76 18.19 2.27
N GLN A 116 6.56 18.84 3.42
CA GLN A 116 5.50 18.51 4.38
C GLN A 116 4.11 18.58 3.72
N ILE A 117 3.79 19.69 3.07
CA ILE A 117 2.51 19.88 2.37
C ILE A 117 2.33 18.83 1.28
N GLY A 118 3.35 18.63 0.44
CA GLY A 118 3.31 17.65 -0.63
C GLY A 118 3.07 16.23 -0.12
N ARG A 119 3.73 15.84 0.96
CA ARG A 119 3.56 14.54 1.63
C ARG A 119 2.17 14.38 2.25
N ALA A 120 1.63 15.42 2.87
CA ALA A 120 0.27 15.40 3.40
C ALA A 120 -0.77 15.17 2.30
N LEU A 121 -0.68 15.93 1.20
CA LEU A 121 -1.53 15.78 0.03
C LEU A 121 -1.39 14.40 -0.63
N PHE A 122 -0.17 13.88 -0.72
CA PHE A 122 0.11 12.57 -1.28
C PHE A 122 -0.53 11.44 -0.46
N ARG A 123 -0.39 11.47 0.87
CA ARG A 123 -1.00 10.49 1.79
C ARG A 123 -2.52 10.45 1.65
N GLU A 124 -3.15 11.61 1.52
CA GLU A 124 -4.62 11.72 1.40
C GLU A 124 -5.13 11.59 -0.04
N GLY A 125 -4.26 11.19 -0.97
CA GLY A 125 -4.64 10.90 -2.35
C GLY A 125 -5.01 12.12 -3.19
N VAL A 126 -4.63 13.34 -2.78
CA VAL A 126 -4.82 14.58 -3.55
C VAL A 126 -3.62 14.78 -4.49
N LEU A 127 -3.43 13.81 -5.38
CA LEU A 127 -2.19 13.59 -6.11
C LEU A 127 -1.79 14.72 -7.05
N ASP A 128 -2.76 15.37 -7.74
CA ASP A 128 -2.45 16.49 -8.65
C ASP A 128 -1.87 17.68 -7.87
N GLN A 129 -2.40 17.96 -6.68
CA GLN A 129 -1.87 19.02 -5.83
C GLN A 129 -0.52 18.61 -5.20
N ALA A 130 -0.38 17.36 -4.75
CA ALA A 130 0.90 16.84 -4.26
C ALA A 130 2.00 17.04 -5.31
N ARG A 131 1.73 16.63 -6.55
CA ARG A 131 2.63 16.84 -7.70
C ARG A 131 3.00 18.31 -7.87
N ARG A 132 2.02 19.20 -7.85
CA ARG A 132 2.25 20.64 -7.97
C ARG A 132 3.21 21.18 -6.90
N PHE A 133 3.01 20.80 -5.63
CA PHE A 133 3.87 21.25 -4.53
C PHE A 133 5.28 20.67 -4.64
N PHE A 134 5.42 19.39 -4.98
CA PHE A 134 6.73 18.78 -5.21
C PHE A 134 7.45 19.38 -6.43
N GLU A 135 6.75 19.73 -7.52
CA GLU A 135 7.37 20.41 -8.67
C GLU A 135 7.86 21.81 -8.32
N ILE A 136 7.16 22.54 -7.46
CA ILE A 136 7.62 23.83 -6.91
C ILE A 136 8.89 23.61 -6.09
N ALA A 137 8.89 22.60 -5.21
CA ALA A 137 10.04 22.26 -4.38
C ALA A 137 11.27 21.83 -5.20
N VAL A 138 11.10 21.01 -6.24
CA VAL A 138 12.21 20.63 -7.16
C VAL A 138 12.74 21.85 -7.91
N THR A 139 11.87 22.81 -8.27
CA THR A 139 12.32 24.02 -8.97
C THR A 139 13.18 24.90 -8.07
N ALA A 140 12.84 24.99 -6.77
CA ALA A 140 13.62 25.74 -5.78
C ALA A 140 14.89 24.98 -5.35
N HIS A 141 14.81 23.64 -5.24
CA HIS A 141 15.87 22.76 -4.74
C HIS A 141 16.15 21.61 -5.72
N PRO A 142 16.74 21.87 -6.90
CA PRO A 142 16.91 20.88 -7.96
C PRO A 142 17.96 19.79 -7.66
N ASP A 143 18.70 19.95 -6.60
CA ASP A 143 19.70 19.02 -6.05
C ASP A 143 19.15 18.13 -4.90
N SER A 144 17.92 18.33 -4.48
CA SER A 144 17.29 17.48 -3.46
C SER A 144 16.81 16.16 -4.06
N ALA A 145 17.44 15.05 -3.64
CA ALA A 145 17.04 13.72 -4.04
C ALA A 145 15.65 13.35 -3.47
N ASP A 146 15.35 13.73 -2.22
CA ASP A 146 14.08 13.45 -1.55
C ASP A 146 12.89 14.05 -2.31
N VAL A 147 12.96 15.34 -2.65
CA VAL A 147 11.88 16.02 -3.39
C VAL A 147 11.74 15.42 -4.78
N THR A 148 12.87 15.14 -5.45
CA THR A 148 12.89 14.52 -6.77
C THR A 148 12.23 13.13 -6.75
N ALA A 149 12.50 12.34 -5.71
CA ALA A 149 11.87 11.04 -5.49
C ALA A 149 10.36 11.19 -5.26
N CYS A 150 9.93 12.17 -4.45
CA CYS A 150 8.50 12.43 -4.20
C CYS A 150 7.71 12.75 -5.49
N VAL A 151 8.32 13.48 -6.44
CA VAL A 151 7.72 13.67 -7.78
C VAL A 151 7.56 12.33 -8.48
N GLY A 152 8.60 11.47 -8.43
CA GLY A 152 8.57 10.13 -9.01
C GLY A 152 7.48 9.24 -8.42
N TYR A 153 7.34 9.21 -7.09
CA TYR A 153 6.27 8.47 -6.40
C TYR A 153 4.88 8.97 -6.81
N THR A 154 4.72 10.29 -6.90
CA THR A 154 3.46 10.90 -7.28
C THR A 154 3.12 10.60 -8.74
N ALA A 155 4.08 10.67 -9.64
CA ALA A 155 3.90 10.29 -11.05
C ALA A 155 3.46 8.82 -11.18
N HIS A 156 4.06 7.90 -10.42
CA HIS A 156 3.65 6.50 -10.38
C HIS A 156 2.18 6.35 -9.95
N ARG A 157 1.78 6.97 -8.84
CA ARG A 157 0.38 6.92 -8.38
C ARG A 157 -0.61 7.57 -9.34
N LEU A 158 -0.19 8.55 -10.13
CA LEU A 158 -0.96 9.15 -11.23
C LEU A 158 -0.95 8.30 -12.51
N SER A 159 -0.27 7.15 -12.49
CA SER A 159 -0.12 6.27 -13.65
C SER A 159 0.72 6.85 -14.79
N ASP A 160 1.52 7.85 -14.50
CA ASP A 160 2.57 8.38 -15.38
C ASP A 160 3.86 7.57 -15.16
N GLU A 161 3.89 6.38 -15.75
CA GLU A 161 5.02 5.45 -15.60
C GLU A 161 6.33 6.04 -16.17
N GLY A 162 6.23 6.74 -17.30
CA GLY A 162 7.39 7.38 -17.92
C GLY A 162 8.00 8.46 -17.04
N GLY A 163 7.14 9.32 -16.47
CA GLY A 163 7.55 10.35 -15.51
C GLY A 163 8.14 9.72 -14.25
N ALA A 164 7.50 8.68 -13.69
CA ALA A 164 8.01 7.98 -12.51
C ALA A 164 9.43 7.44 -12.72
N LEU A 165 9.67 6.72 -13.81
CA LEU A 165 10.99 6.20 -14.15
C LEU A 165 12.04 7.31 -14.31
N HIS A 166 11.66 8.41 -14.96
CA HIS A 166 12.57 9.56 -15.15
C HIS A 166 12.98 10.17 -13.81
N TRP A 167 12.00 10.51 -12.97
CA TRP A 167 12.25 11.21 -11.72
C TRP A 167 12.96 10.32 -10.68
N LEU A 168 12.63 9.03 -10.59
CA LEU A 168 13.31 8.10 -9.68
C LEU A 168 14.77 7.85 -10.10
N ARG A 169 15.06 7.75 -11.41
CA ARG A 169 16.43 7.68 -11.88
C ARG A 169 17.20 8.95 -11.54
N ARG A 170 16.56 10.12 -11.73
CA ARG A 170 17.16 11.40 -11.38
C ARG A 170 17.44 11.51 -9.88
N ALA A 171 16.55 11.04 -9.01
CA ALA A 171 16.79 10.99 -7.57
C ALA A 171 18.02 10.15 -7.22
N LEU A 172 18.19 8.98 -7.88
CA LEU A 172 19.36 8.12 -7.68
C LEU A 172 20.65 8.65 -8.32
N GLU A 173 20.57 9.55 -9.30
CA GLU A 173 21.74 10.31 -9.78
C GLU A 173 22.20 11.35 -8.76
N LEU A 174 21.25 11.99 -8.05
CA LEU A 174 21.53 12.96 -7.01
C LEU A 174 22.05 12.30 -5.73
N ASP A 175 21.35 11.24 -5.29
CA ASP A 175 21.76 10.42 -4.15
C ASP A 175 21.70 8.93 -4.51
N PRO A 176 22.84 8.32 -4.85
CA PRO A 176 22.91 6.89 -5.11
C PRO A 176 22.57 5.99 -3.90
N SER A 177 22.51 6.53 -2.68
CA SER A 177 22.17 5.79 -1.47
C SER A 177 20.69 5.88 -1.09
N HIS A 178 19.86 6.62 -1.83
CA HIS A 178 18.45 6.81 -1.54
C HIS A 178 17.66 5.49 -1.71
N ALA A 179 17.52 4.74 -0.62
CA ALA A 179 16.97 3.38 -0.61
C ALA A 179 15.52 3.34 -1.09
N GLU A 180 14.65 4.25 -0.59
CA GLU A 180 13.24 4.28 -0.97
C GLU A 180 13.04 4.50 -2.48
N ALA A 181 13.76 5.47 -3.08
CA ALA A 181 13.70 5.70 -4.52
C ALA A 181 14.19 4.48 -5.31
N ARG A 182 15.20 3.78 -4.78
CA ARG A 182 15.73 2.57 -5.37
C ARG A 182 14.74 1.42 -5.35
N ILE A 183 14.06 1.21 -4.22
CA ILE A 183 13.01 0.18 -4.06
C ILE A 183 11.84 0.48 -4.99
N TYR A 184 11.38 1.74 -5.03
CA TYR A 184 10.31 2.16 -5.93
C TYR A 184 10.65 1.94 -7.40
N LEU A 185 11.87 2.36 -7.83
CA LEU A 185 12.34 2.13 -9.19
C LEU A 185 12.40 0.64 -9.53
N ALA A 186 12.92 -0.17 -8.62
CA ALA A 186 13.01 -1.61 -8.80
C ALA A 186 11.62 -2.24 -8.97
N ASN A 187 10.64 -1.81 -8.17
CA ASN A 187 9.27 -2.29 -8.29
C ASN A 187 8.65 -1.94 -9.65
N LEU A 188 8.86 -0.72 -10.16
CA LEU A 188 8.43 -0.35 -11.51
C LEU A 188 9.09 -1.18 -12.60
N LEU A 189 10.40 -1.43 -12.49
CA LEU A 189 11.14 -2.24 -13.44
C LEU A 189 10.66 -3.70 -13.42
N TYR A 190 10.33 -4.24 -12.24
CA TYR A 190 9.74 -5.57 -12.11
C TYR A 190 8.41 -5.69 -12.86
N ASP A 191 7.52 -4.71 -12.69
CA ASP A 191 6.21 -4.68 -13.34
C ASP A 191 6.32 -4.59 -14.87
N ARG A 192 7.43 -4.06 -15.37
CA ARG A 192 7.77 -4.05 -16.80
C ARG A 192 8.42 -5.34 -17.31
N GLY A 193 8.74 -6.27 -16.41
CA GLY A 193 9.49 -7.49 -16.73
C GLY A 193 10.99 -7.28 -16.92
N GLU A 194 11.53 -6.13 -16.49
CA GLU A 194 12.96 -5.80 -16.54
C GLU A 194 13.69 -6.40 -15.33
N TYR A 195 13.64 -7.73 -15.19
CA TYR A 195 14.07 -8.46 -13.98
C TYR A 195 15.56 -8.31 -13.62
N GLU A 196 16.43 -8.23 -14.63
CA GLU A 196 17.87 -8.02 -14.37
C GLU A 196 18.12 -6.63 -13.75
N ALA A 197 17.45 -5.60 -14.28
CA ALA A 197 17.54 -4.26 -13.72
C ALA A 197 16.90 -4.16 -12.33
N THR A 198 15.79 -4.85 -12.11
CA THR A 198 15.16 -4.97 -10.80
C THR A 198 16.12 -5.56 -9.78
N LEU A 199 16.72 -6.72 -10.09
CA LEU A 199 17.68 -7.40 -9.22
C LEU A 199 18.87 -6.51 -8.92
N PHE A 200 19.43 -5.82 -9.95
CA PHE A 200 20.51 -4.88 -9.79
C PHE A 200 20.21 -3.77 -8.75
N HIS A 201 18.99 -3.27 -8.74
CA HIS A 201 18.58 -2.24 -7.78
C HIS A 201 18.32 -2.83 -6.39
N LEU A 202 17.54 -3.92 -6.28
CA LEU A 202 17.18 -4.51 -4.99
C LEU A 202 18.39 -5.10 -4.23
N GLU A 203 19.39 -5.64 -4.92
CA GLU A 203 20.61 -6.14 -4.29
C GLU A 203 21.50 -5.03 -3.65
N ARG A 204 21.16 -3.77 -3.92
CA ARG A 204 21.84 -2.59 -3.35
C ARG A 204 21.04 -1.95 -2.23
N THR A 205 20.11 -2.68 -1.69
CA THR A 205 19.34 -2.28 -0.52
C THR A 205 19.60 -3.26 0.61
N ASP A 206 19.41 -2.80 1.84
CA ASP A 206 19.47 -3.63 3.03
C ASP A 206 18.05 -4.06 3.47
N PRO A 207 17.88 -5.22 4.11
CA PRO A 207 16.56 -5.66 4.57
C PRO A 207 15.83 -4.62 5.43
N GLY A 208 16.56 -3.89 6.30
CA GLY A 208 16.00 -2.84 7.16
C GLY A 208 15.44 -1.62 6.43
N GLU A 209 15.83 -1.40 5.18
CA GLU A 209 15.36 -0.27 4.36
C GLU A 209 13.99 -0.54 3.72
N HIS A 210 13.53 -1.79 3.74
CA HIS A 210 12.22 -2.15 3.23
C HIS A 210 11.15 -1.97 4.32
N THR A 211 10.16 -1.14 4.02
CA THR A 211 9.00 -0.85 4.89
C THR A 211 7.77 -1.66 4.49
N ASP A 212 7.79 -2.29 3.32
CA ASP A 212 6.75 -3.17 2.82
C ASP A 212 7.33 -4.53 2.40
N THR A 213 6.45 -5.50 2.24
CA THR A 213 6.84 -6.88 1.90
C THR A 213 7.13 -7.10 0.43
N LEU A 214 6.60 -6.24 -0.46
CA LEU A 214 6.61 -6.46 -1.91
C LEU A 214 8.01 -6.48 -2.50
N GLY A 215 8.84 -5.47 -2.14
CA GLY A 215 10.22 -5.40 -2.60
C GLY A 215 11.05 -6.60 -2.16
N ILE A 216 10.86 -7.07 -0.91
CA ILE A 216 11.55 -8.25 -0.37
C ILE A 216 11.14 -9.50 -1.14
N TRP A 217 9.84 -9.69 -1.37
CA TRP A 217 9.32 -10.82 -2.13
C TRP A 217 9.94 -10.89 -3.53
N ARG A 218 9.92 -9.78 -4.24
CA ARG A 218 10.48 -9.68 -5.60
C ARG A 218 11.98 -10.01 -5.61
N LEU A 219 12.72 -9.51 -4.62
CA LEU A 219 14.15 -9.81 -4.49
C LEU A 219 14.40 -11.29 -4.23
N VAL A 220 13.71 -11.89 -3.28
CA VAL A 220 13.87 -13.31 -2.92
C VAL A 220 13.57 -14.20 -4.12
N GLU A 221 12.45 -13.96 -4.83
CA GLU A 221 12.08 -14.72 -6.02
C GLU A 221 13.09 -14.56 -7.17
N LEU A 222 13.56 -13.35 -7.42
CA LEU A 222 14.57 -13.10 -8.44
C LEU A 222 15.90 -13.77 -8.09
N LYS A 223 16.35 -13.70 -6.83
CA LYS A 223 17.58 -14.39 -6.38
C LYS A 223 17.44 -15.91 -6.52
N LYS A 224 16.32 -16.48 -6.12
CA LYS A 224 16.06 -17.93 -6.31
C LYS A 224 16.10 -18.33 -7.78
N SER A 225 15.48 -17.54 -8.64
CA SER A 225 15.41 -17.81 -10.07
C SER A 225 16.76 -17.67 -10.78
N VAL A 226 17.46 -16.55 -10.55
CA VAL A 226 18.71 -16.20 -11.25
C VAL A 226 19.88 -17.00 -10.71
N TYR A 227 20.04 -17.08 -9.38
CA TYR A 227 21.17 -17.75 -8.74
C TYR A 227 20.88 -19.21 -8.37
N ARG A 228 19.66 -19.70 -8.64
CA ARG A 228 19.22 -21.06 -8.32
C ARG A 228 19.35 -21.38 -6.83
N LEU A 229 19.11 -20.39 -5.97
CA LEU A 229 19.14 -20.57 -4.53
C LEU A 229 17.98 -21.42 -4.06
N LYS A 230 18.22 -22.21 -3.00
CA LYS A 230 17.16 -22.96 -2.32
C LYS A 230 16.53 -22.12 -1.22
N ASP A 231 15.38 -22.57 -0.74
CA ASP A 231 14.67 -21.87 0.33
C ASP A 231 15.45 -21.76 1.66
N ASP A 232 16.33 -22.67 1.96
CA ASP A 232 17.18 -22.70 3.14
C ASP A 232 18.54 -22.02 2.96
N ASP A 233 18.73 -21.32 1.83
CA ASP A 233 20.00 -20.66 1.52
C ASP A 233 20.30 -19.51 2.52
N PRO A 234 21.52 -19.51 3.11
CA PRO A 234 21.90 -18.47 4.08
C PRO A 234 21.79 -17.04 3.58
N GLU A 235 21.93 -16.84 2.26
CA GLU A 235 21.84 -15.51 1.64
C GLU A 235 20.42 -14.94 1.70
N LEU A 236 19.41 -15.79 1.79
CA LEU A 236 18.00 -15.39 1.91
C LEU A 236 17.53 -15.17 3.35
N VAL A 237 18.29 -15.63 4.34
CA VAL A 237 17.89 -15.58 5.75
C VAL A 237 17.59 -14.16 6.25
N PRO A 238 18.43 -13.11 5.99
CA PRO A 238 18.14 -11.76 6.48
C PRO A 238 16.86 -11.17 5.86
N TRP A 239 16.60 -11.48 4.62
CA TRP A 239 15.41 -11.03 3.89
C TRP A 239 14.13 -11.69 4.40
N ARG A 240 14.20 -12.97 4.71
CA ARG A 240 13.07 -13.71 5.33
C ARG A 240 12.79 -13.24 6.73
N GLN A 241 13.85 -13.04 7.54
CA GLN A 241 13.67 -12.48 8.87
C GLN A 241 12.97 -11.12 8.80
N ARG A 242 13.38 -10.24 7.88
CA ARG A 242 12.72 -8.95 7.68
C ARG A 242 11.28 -9.10 7.22
N LEU A 243 11.01 -10.05 6.33
CA LEU A 243 9.66 -10.37 5.89
C LEU A 243 8.78 -10.80 7.07
N ASP A 244 9.28 -11.70 7.92
CA ASP A 244 8.58 -12.15 9.11
C ASP A 244 8.32 -11.00 10.11
N GLU A 245 9.28 -10.08 10.28
CA GLU A 245 9.10 -8.86 11.09
C GLU A 245 7.99 -7.95 10.55
N LEU A 246 7.93 -7.76 9.23
CA LEU A 246 6.93 -6.91 8.59
C LEU A 246 5.54 -7.57 8.55
N THR A 247 5.49 -8.89 8.48
CA THR A 247 4.22 -9.63 8.51
C THR A 247 3.68 -9.79 9.92
N GLY A 248 4.54 -9.76 10.94
CA GLY A 248 4.15 -9.94 12.34
C GLY A 248 3.35 -11.22 12.57
N ASP A 249 2.38 -11.17 13.49
CA ASP A 249 1.46 -12.29 13.77
C ASP A 249 0.26 -12.35 12.76
N ALA A 250 0.19 -11.43 11.81
CA ALA A 250 -0.86 -11.46 10.81
C ALA A 250 -0.66 -12.65 9.88
N ALA A 251 -1.72 -13.41 9.62
CA ALA A 251 -1.64 -14.49 8.66
C ALA A 251 -1.25 -13.92 7.29
N PRO A 252 -0.30 -14.54 6.57
CA PRO A 252 0.11 -14.06 5.25
C PRO A 252 -1.05 -13.85 4.27
N GLU A 253 -2.13 -14.58 4.47
CA GLU A 253 -3.38 -14.48 3.72
C GLU A 253 -4.11 -13.16 3.98
N ASP A 254 -4.10 -12.67 5.24
CA ASP A 254 -4.75 -11.41 5.63
C ASP A 254 -3.99 -10.21 5.06
N LEU A 255 -2.66 -10.29 5.01
CA LEU A 255 -1.81 -9.26 4.40
C LEU A 255 -2.02 -9.18 2.88
N LEU A 256 -2.11 -10.33 2.22
CA LEU A 256 -2.39 -10.42 0.79
C LEU A 256 -3.79 -9.87 0.47
N LEU A 257 -4.79 -10.18 1.30
CA LEU A 257 -6.14 -9.63 1.17
C LEU A 257 -6.15 -8.12 1.37
N ALA A 258 -5.46 -7.60 2.38
CA ALA A 258 -5.33 -6.17 2.62
C ALA A 258 -4.66 -5.44 1.44
N GLU A 259 -3.65 -6.06 0.81
CA GLU A 259 -2.98 -5.51 -0.36
C GLU A 259 -3.87 -5.53 -1.61
N ILE A 260 -4.65 -6.59 -1.79
CA ILE A 260 -5.66 -6.68 -2.86
C ILE A 260 -6.78 -5.65 -2.65
N GLU A 261 -7.23 -5.44 -1.42
CA GLU A 261 -8.23 -4.43 -1.06
C GLU A 261 -7.71 -3.01 -1.23
N ALA A 262 -6.43 -2.76 -0.92
CA ALA A 262 -5.77 -1.47 -1.12
C ALA A 262 -5.59 -1.10 -2.61
N MET A 263 -5.66 -2.05 -3.54
CA MET A 263 -5.62 -1.80 -4.99
C MET A 263 -6.87 -1.09 -5.53
N GLY A 264 -7.89 -0.88 -4.71
CA GLY A 264 -9.08 -0.06 -4.99
C GLY A 264 -10.13 -0.72 -5.90
N PRO A 265 -11.35 -0.15 -5.98
CA PRO A 265 -12.50 -0.75 -6.65
C PRO A 265 -12.34 -0.89 -8.18
N ASP A 266 -11.33 -0.30 -8.77
CA ASP A 266 -11.07 -0.42 -10.21
C ASP A 266 -10.36 -1.71 -10.60
N GLY A 267 -9.94 -2.55 -9.62
CA GLY A 267 -9.54 -3.96 -9.80
C GLY A 267 -8.65 -4.29 -11.00
N ARG A 268 -8.03 -3.29 -11.60
CA ARG A 268 -7.10 -3.53 -12.71
C ARG A 268 -5.77 -4.00 -12.13
N VAL A 269 -5.71 -5.28 -11.86
CA VAL A 269 -4.43 -5.97 -11.84
C VAL A 269 -3.79 -5.71 -13.20
N ARG A 270 -2.82 -4.82 -13.23
CA ARG A 270 -2.20 -4.35 -14.47
C ARG A 270 -1.32 -5.39 -15.14
N ASP A 271 -0.92 -6.45 -14.42
CA ASP A 271 -0.12 -7.53 -14.97
C ASP A 271 -0.72 -8.91 -14.60
N PRO A 272 -1.12 -9.72 -15.61
CA PRO A 272 -1.52 -11.11 -15.38
C PRO A 272 -0.45 -11.94 -14.65
N ARG A 273 0.83 -11.56 -14.77
CA ARG A 273 1.95 -12.22 -14.09
C ARG A 273 1.96 -11.96 -12.58
N GLN A 274 1.47 -10.82 -12.12
CA GLN A 274 1.28 -10.58 -10.68
C GLN A 274 0.26 -11.55 -10.09
N ILE A 275 -0.85 -11.83 -10.81
CA ILE A 275 -1.84 -12.81 -10.37
C ILE A 275 -1.20 -14.21 -10.31
N GLU A 276 -0.32 -14.55 -11.25
CA GLU A 276 0.35 -15.85 -11.29
C GLU A 276 1.34 -15.99 -10.13
N LEU A 277 2.08 -14.92 -9.78
CA LEU A 277 2.98 -14.85 -8.63
C LEU A 277 2.20 -15.01 -7.32
N PHE A 278 1.10 -14.27 -7.14
CA PHE A 278 0.24 -14.36 -5.96
C PHE A 278 -0.44 -15.74 -5.84
N GLY A 279 -0.83 -16.35 -6.95
CA GLY A 279 -1.38 -17.71 -6.99
C GLY A 279 -0.36 -18.76 -6.54
N THR A 280 0.88 -18.65 -6.99
CA THR A 280 2.00 -19.52 -6.59
C THR A 280 2.32 -19.33 -5.10
N LEU A 281 2.32 -18.09 -4.63
CA LEU A 281 2.54 -17.73 -3.22
C LEU A 281 1.48 -18.34 -2.30
N LEU A 282 0.20 -18.17 -2.63
CA LEU A 282 -0.90 -18.76 -1.86
C LEU A 282 -0.76 -20.29 -1.76
N THR A 283 -0.35 -20.92 -2.85
CA THR A 283 -0.16 -22.38 -2.90
C THR A 283 1.02 -22.81 -2.02
N GLU A 284 2.12 -22.06 -2.02
CA GLU A 284 3.28 -22.34 -1.16
C GLU A 284 2.95 -22.12 0.32
N LEU A 285 2.25 -21.02 0.67
CA LEU A 285 1.83 -20.71 2.04
C LEU A 285 0.85 -21.76 2.59
N GLN A 286 -0.09 -22.24 1.76
CA GLN A 286 -0.98 -23.34 2.12
C GLN A 286 -0.20 -24.66 2.30
N GLY A 287 0.82 -24.90 1.48
CA GLY A 287 1.73 -26.04 1.62
C GLY A 287 2.60 -25.97 2.89
N MET A 288 3.05 -24.78 3.29
CA MET A 288 3.79 -24.55 4.54
C MET A 288 2.89 -24.76 5.78
N ARG A 289 1.63 -24.29 5.73
CA ARG A 289 0.64 -24.48 6.82
C ARG A 289 0.29 -25.96 7.00
N ALA A 290 0.18 -26.73 5.91
CA ALA A 290 -0.01 -28.18 5.95
C ALA A 290 1.19 -28.90 6.59
N ARG A 291 2.43 -28.38 6.46
CA ARG A 291 3.65 -28.93 7.06
C ARG A 291 3.83 -28.52 8.53
N ALA A 292 3.43 -27.30 8.89
CA ALA A 292 3.51 -26.78 10.27
C ALA A 292 2.40 -27.36 11.18
N GLY A 293 1.23 -27.72 10.62
CA GLY A 293 0.09 -28.30 11.36
C GLY A 293 0.15 -29.79 11.59
N GLY A 294 1.23 -30.48 11.18
CA GLY A 294 1.38 -31.93 11.24
C GLY A 294 1.81 -32.49 12.60
N GLY A 295 1.12 -32.12 13.68
CA GLY A 295 1.30 -32.68 15.01
C GLY A 295 -0.02 -33.00 15.68
N SER A 296 -0.51 -34.20 15.46
CA SER A 296 -1.49 -35.02 16.17
C SER A 296 -2.91 -35.14 15.56
N GLY A 297 -3.23 -36.36 15.15
CA GLY A 297 -4.56 -36.95 15.33
C GLY A 297 -5.35 -37.31 14.10
N GLY A 298 -5.13 -38.46 13.53
CA GLY A 298 -6.19 -39.44 13.20
C GLY A 298 -7.14 -39.20 12.04
N GLY A 299 -6.90 -39.86 10.91
CA GLY A 299 -7.91 -40.61 10.20
C GLY A 299 -8.84 -39.91 9.22
N GLY A 300 -8.64 -40.13 7.93
CA GLY A 300 -9.66 -39.93 6.92
C GLY A 300 -9.05 -39.57 5.56
N GLY A 301 -8.97 -40.56 4.65
CA GLY A 301 -8.35 -40.42 3.35
C GLY A 301 -9.08 -39.43 2.44
N GLY A 302 -8.29 -38.75 1.62
CA GLY A 302 -8.76 -37.93 0.52
C GLY A 302 -7.54 -37.40 -0.24
N GLY A 303 -7.35 -37.90 -1.47
CA GLY A 303 -6.21 -37.65 -2.32
C GLY A 303 -5.94 -36.16 -2.52
N GLY A 304 -4.67 -35.77 -2.48
CA GLY A 304 -4.19 -34.48 -2.91
C GLY A 304 -4.49 -34.28 -4.39
N GLY A 305 -5.57 -33.56 -4.70
CA GLY A 305 -5.96 -33.24 -6.05
C GLY A 305 -5.05 -32.13 -6.60
N GLU A 306 -4.66 -32.30 -7.84
CA GLU A 306 -3.96 -31.32 -8.65
C GLU A 306 -4.80 -30.04 -8.75
N ILE A 307 -4.20 -28.87 -8.58
CA ILE A 307 -4.90 -27.59 -8.65
C ILE A 307 -4.91 -27.11 -10.09
N HIS A 308 -6.08 -26.76 -10.57
CA HIS A 308 -6.35 -26.33 -11.93
C HIS A 308 -6.92 -24.91 -11.95
N ARG A 309 -6.83 -24.28 -13.12
CA ARG A 309 -7.35 -22.94 -13.35
C ARG A 309 -8.23 -22.92 -14.60
N VAL A 310 -9.39 -22.30 -14.48
CA VAL A 310 -10.38 -22.25 -15.57
C VAL A 310 -10.93 -20.83 -15.71
N SER A 311 -11.03 -20.32 -16.93
CA SER A 311 -11.68 -19.02 -17.19
C SER A 311 -12.90 -19.17 -18.08
N THR A 312 -13.90 -18.31 -17.83
CA THR A 312 -15.06 -18.16 -18.69
C THR A 312 -14.77 -17.20 -19.84
N PRO A 313 -15.54 -17.22 -20.94
CA PRO A 313 -15.43 -16.23 -22.01
C PRO A 313 -15.71 -14.80 -21.55
N THR A 314 -16.40 -14.61 -20.43
CA THR A 314 -16.67 -13.31 -19.82
C THR A 314 -15.52 -12.81 -18.93
N GLY A 315 -14.44 -13.59 -18.79
CA GLY A 315 -13.23 -13.21 -18.04
C GLY A 315 -13.24 -13.62 -16.56
N VAL A 316 -14.30 -14.28 -16.08
CA VAL A 316 -14.32 -14.80 -14.70
C VAL A 316 -13.39 -16.01 -14.62
N THR A 317 -12.54 -16.08 -13.60
CA THR A 317 -11.58 -17.17 -13.42
C THR A 317 -11.84 -17.91 -12.11
N TYR A 318 -11.79 -19.22 -12.14
CA TYR A 318 -11.94 -20.14 -11.00
C TYR A 318 -10.67 -20.96 -10.83
N MET A 319 -10.31 -21.27 -9.59
CA MET A 319 -9.10 -22.01 -9.25
C MET A 319 -9.35 -23.00 -8.11
N GLY A 320 -8.75 -24.19 -8.19
CA GLY A 320 -8.87 -25.26 -7.20
C GLY A 320 -8.80 -26.63 -7.84
N THR A 321 -9.19 -27.67 -7.09
CA THR A 321 -9.48 -29.00 -7.67
C THR A 321 -10.68 -28.89 -8.60
N TRP A 322 -10.87 -29.87 -9.48
CA TRP A 322 -12.01 -29.85 -10.41
C TRP A 322 -13.36 -29.71 -9.70
N GLU A 323 -13.54 -30.35 -8.53
CA GLU A 323 -14.75 -30.25 -7.73
C GLU A 323 -14.94 -28.87 -7.11
N GLU A 324 -13.85 -28.24 -6.65
CA GLU A 324 -13.90 -26.89 -6.08
C GLU A 324 -14.24 -25.85 -7.15
N ILE A 325 -13.66 -25.98 -8.35
CA ILE A 325 -13.97 -25.10 -9.49
C ILE A 325 -15.46 -25.18 -9.84
N VAL A 326 -16.00 -26.40 -9.98
CA VAL A 326 -17.43 -26.57 -10.30
C VAL A 326 -18.32 -26.03 -9.17
N ARG A 327 -17.91 -26.16 -7.91
CA ARG A 327 -18.63 -25.59 -6.76
C ARG A 327 -18.64 -24.06 -6.80
N GLN A 328 -17.48 -23.43 -7.07
CA GLN A 328 -17.40 -21.98 -7.24
C GLN A 328 -18.28 -21.48 -8.38
N MET A 329 -18.23 -22.16 -9.54
CA MET A 329 -19.08 -21.83 -10.69
C MET A 329 -20.58 -21.94 -10.36
N LYS A 330 -20.95 -22.95 -9.55
CA LYS A 330 -22.33 -23.13 -9.08
C LYS A 330 -22.76 -22.00 -8.14
N ASP A 331 -21.89 -21.62 -7.19
CA ASP A 331 -22.19 -20.62 -6.18
C ASP A 331 -22.29 -19.22 -6.81
N ASP A 332 -21.53 -18.94 -7.87
CA ASP A 332 -21.63 -17.70 -8.67
C ASP A 332 -22.91 -17.64 -9.53
N ALA A 333 -23.51 -18.78 -9.82
CA ALA A 333 -24.75 -18.85 -10.56
C ALA A 333 -25.96 -18.70 -9.60
N ALA A 334 -26.43 -17.46 -9.39
CA ALA A 334 -27.46 -17.10 -8.41
C ALA A 334 -28.72 -18.01 -8.45
N GLU A 335 -29.07 -18.55 -9.64
CA GLU A 335 -30.19 -19.47 -9.84
C GLU A 335 -29.95 -20.89 -9.28
N TRP A 336 -28.69 -21.19 -8.86
CA TRP A 336 -28.25 -22.51 -8.40
C TRP A 336 -27.74 -22.52 -6.95
N ALA A 337 -27.85 -21.41 -6.23
CA ALA A 337 -27.31 -21.26 -4.88
C ALA A 337 -27.73 -22.41 -3.94
N ASP A 338 -28.98 -22.85 -4.01
CA ASP A 338 -29.55 -23.93 -3.18
C ASP A 338 -29.53 -25.33 -3.86
N GLY A 339 -28.94 -25.45 -5.07
CA GLY A 339 -28.88 -26.69 -5.83
C GLY A 339 -27.68 -27.58 -5.50
N SER A 340 -27.74 -28.90 -5.89
CA SER A 340 -26.55 -29.75 -5.81
C SER A 340 -25.59 -29.49 -6.96
N VAL A 341 -24.31 -29.85 -6.78
CA VAL A 341 -23.25 -29.71 -7.79
C VAL A 341 -23.56 -30.54 -9.02
N GLU A 342 -24.08 -31.76 -8.82
CA GLU A 342 -24.45 -32.67 -9.91
C GLU A 342 -25.62 -32.10 -10.75
N ALA A 343 -26.64 -31.54 -10.10
CA ALA A 343 -27.77 -30.90 -10.78
C ALA A 343 -27.30 -29.67 -11.59
N TYR A 344 -26.39 -28.88 -11.04
CA TYR A 344 -25.78 -27.76 -11.74
C TYR A 344 -25.00 -28.19 -12.99
N MET A 345 -24.14 -29.23 -12.88
CA MET A 345 -23.38 -29.74 -13.99
C MET A 345 -24.30 -30.28 -15.11
N ALA A 346 -25.32 -31.05 -14.74
CA ALA A 346 -26.28 -31.59 -15.70
C ALA A 346 -27.04 -30.49 -16.46
N ALA A 347 -27.54 -29.50 -15.77
CA ALA A 347 -28.26 -28.37 -16.36
C ALA A 347 -27.34 -27.50 -17.24
N SER A 348 -26.11 -27.23 -16.79
CA SER A 348 -25.12 -26.43 -17.52
C SER A 348 -24.62 -27.18 -18.77
N ALA A 349 -24.42 -28.49 -18.68
CA ALA A 349 -24.08 -29.34 -19.83
C ALA A 349 -25.19 -29.35 -20.90
N LEU A 350 -26.45 -29.43 -20.47
CA LEU A 350 -27.60 -29.37 -21.40
C LEU A 350 -27.71 -27.99 -22.07
N ARG A 351 -27.45 -26.89 -21.33
CA ARG A 351 -27.40 -25.53 -21.86
C ARG A 351 -26.26 -25.37 -22.87
N GLY A 352 -25.06 -25.82 -22.50
CA GLY A 352 -23.89 -25.77 -23.36
C GLY A 352 -24.08 -26.55 -24.66
N ARG A 353 -24.69 -27.75 -24.59
CA ARG A 353 -25.04 -28.52 -25.78
C ARG A 353 -26.02 -27.80 -26.70
N LYS A 354 -27.00 -27.09 -26.14
CA LYS A 354 -27.94 -26.30 -26.96
C LYS A 354 -27.25 -25.12 -27.66
N GLN A 355 -26.22 -24.53 -27.04
CA GLN A 355 -25.49 -23.38 -27.57
C GLN A 355 -24.44 -23.78 -28.62
N THR A 356 -23.73 -24.89 -28.40
CA THR A 356 -22.55 -25.28 -29.19
C THR A 356 -22.78 -26.47 -30.09
N GLY A 357 -23.83 -27.27 -29.84
CA GLY A 357 -24.08 -28.54 -30.52
C GLY A 357 -23.23 -29.70 -30.00
N ILE A 358 -22.26 -29.44 -29.11
CA ILE A 358 -21.32 -30.41 -28.58
C ILE A 358 -21.88 -31.01 -27.28
N ALA A 359 -21.80 -32.33 -27.12
CA ALA A 359 -22.23 -33.02 -25.91
C ALA A 359 -21.15 -32.87 -24.83
N ILE A 360 -21.53 -32.27 -23.69
CA ILE A 360 -20.66 -32.06 -22.55
C ILE A 360 -20.95 -33.15 -21.51
N PRO A 361 -19.94 -33.95 -21.10
CA PRO A 361 -20.11 -34.91 -20.02
C PRO A 361 -20.43 -34.18 -18.68
N ALA A 362 -21.27 -34.82 -17.86
CA ALA A 362 -21.60 -34.27 -16.51
C ALA A 362 -21.55 -35.38 -15.45
N THR A 363 -20.68 -36.39 -15.69
CA THR A 363 -20.49 -37.55 -14.80
C THR A 363 -19.63 -37.20 -13.58
N ASP A 364 -18.66 -36.36 -13.76
CA ASP A 364 -17.73 -35.87 -12.73
C ASP A 364 -17.22 -34.47 -13.12
N ALA A 365 -16.61 -33.77 -12.15
CA ALA A 365 -16.18 -32.38 -12.30
C ALA A 365 -15.09 -32.22 -13.38
N GLU A 366 -14.12 -33.12 -13.47
CA GLU A 366 -13.06 -33.07 -14.47
C GLU A 366 -13.60 -33.19 -15.88
N SER A 367 -14.41 -34.23 -16.12
CA SER A 367 -15.04 -34.50 -17.43
C SER A 367 -15.95 -33.32 -17.84
N PHE A 368 -16.67 -32.72 -16.89
CA PHE A 368 -17.52 -31.56 -17.16
C PHE A 368 -16.70 -30.32 -17.56
N ILE A 369 -15.62 -30.00 -16.84
CA ILE A 369 -14.77 -28.86 -17.15
C ILE A 369 -14.05 -29.05 -18.49
N ARG A 370 -13.45 -30.23 -18.73
CA ARG A 370 -12.77 -30.53 -19.99
C ARG A 370 -13.73 -30.50 -21.19
N GLY A 371 -14.89 -31.12 -21.05
CA GLY A 371 -15.92 -31.09 -22.10
C GLY A 371 -16.48 -29.67 -22.35
N SER A 372 -16.59 -28.85 -21.33
CA SER A 372 -16.98 -27.43 -21.46
C SER A 372 -15.88 -26.61 -22.15
N ALA A 373 -14.61 -26.92 -21.92
CA ALA A 373 -13.49 -26.29 -22.60
C ALA A 373 -13.41 -26.70 -24.07
N ASP A 374 -13.60 -27.99 -24.39
CA ASP A 374 -13.67 -28.50 -25.76
C ASP A 374 -14.84 -27.88 -26.54
N ALA A 375 -15.93 -27.57 -25.86
CA ALA A 375 -17.08 -26.86 -26.42
C ALA A 375 -16.87 -25.33 -26.53
N GLY A 376 -15.72 -24.79 -26.09
CA GLY A 376 -15.39 -23.38 -26.16
C GLY A 376 -16.13 -22.49 -25.12
N LEU A 377 -16.78 -23.11 -24.13
CA LEU A 377 -17.51 -22.40 -23.05
C LEU A 377 -16.62 -22.08 -21.87
N LEU A 378 -15.47 -22.73 -21.76
CA LEU A 378 -14.45 -22.48 -20.74
C LEU A 378 -13.07 -22.52 -21.40
N ARG A 379 -12.06 -22.02 -20.69
CA ARG A 379 -10.66 -22.14 -21.08
C ARG A 379 -9.86 -22.66 -19.87
N ILE A 380 -9.21 -23.78 -20.02
CA ILE A 380 -8.27 -24.29 -19.01
C ILE A 380 -6.95 -23.55 -19.21
N LEU A 381 -6.48 -22.95 -18.16
CA LEU A 381 -5.22 -22.21 -18.13
C LEU A 381 -4.17 -23.12 -17.48
N HIS A 382 -3.06 -23.36 -18.19
CA HIS A 382 -1.94 -24.18 -17.70
C HIS A 382 -0.90 -23.34 -17.00
#